data_ec4adbfeb5feb341b9a54750a421b58f
#
_entry.id   ec4adbfeb5feb341b9a54750a421b58f
#
_cell.length_a   1.000
_cell.length_b   1.000
_cell.length_c   1.000
_cell.angle_alpha   90.00
_cell.angle_beta   90.00
_cell.angle_gamma   90.00
#
_symmetry.space_group_name_H-M   'P 1'
#
loop_
_entity.id
_entity.type
_entity.pdbx_description
1 polymer ?
#
loop_
_entity_poly.entity_id
_entity_poly.type
_entity_poly.pdbx_seq_one_letter_code
_entity_poly.pdbx_strand_id
1 'polypeptide(L)'
;AKAKGVILKGDIPIGVHRHSCDVWMEPKYFNMNGQAGAPPDDFSVNGQNWGFPTYNWDEMLKDGCQWWTRRFLNMSKYFDAYRIDHVLGFFRIWEIPVDSVHGLLGQFAPSLGMTREEIQGYGLNFQEDRFTRPFITDWVLDRMFHERADEVKEKYLDRLDDERYQMKPEVDTQRKVEALFADVTDEKEIWLRDGLYALISDVLFVRDRKNPELFHPRISAQLDFIYESLYDSDKVVFNRLYNDYFYRRHNQFWYGEAMKKLPKLVQATRMLVCAEDLGMVPDCVPWVMDELKILSLELQSMPKDPTVKFGHLSRNPYRSVCTITSHDMPTLRMWWDENISRTQEYYNTMLYREGPAPHPLPGWLARDIIARHLASPSMLCILSVQDWLAM
;
A
#
# COMPACT_ATOMS: atom_id res chain seq x y z
N ALA A 1 33.71 9.37 7.98
CA ALA A 1 32.56 10.27 7.76
C ALA A 1 32.58 11.36 8.85
N LYS A 2 32.39 11.04 10.10
CA LYS A 2 32.21 11.99 11.22
C LYS A 2 33.35 13.01 11.35
N ALA A 3 34.62 12.57 11.28
CA ALA A 3 35.79 13.46 11.32
C ALA A 3 35.88 14.45 10.15
N LYS A 4 35.11 14.24 9.09
CA LYS A 4 35.02 15.11 7.90
C LYS A 4 33.69 15.90 7.84
N GLY A 5 32.90 15.89 8.91
CA GLY A 5 31.59 16.54 8.95
C GLY A 5 30.53 15.92 8.06
N VAL A 6 30.73 14.68 7.62
CA VAL A 6 29.77 13.96 6.79
C VAL A 6 28.75 13.28 7.68
N ILE A 7 27.48 13.66 7.51
CA ILE A 7 26.33 13.08 8.17
C ILE A 7 25.96 11.75 7.49
N LEU A 8 25.76 10.71 8.31
CA LEU A 8 25.25 9.42 7.81
C LEU A 8 23.78 9.27 8.17
N LYS A 9 22.96 8.99 7.16
CA LYS A 9 21.54 8.72 7.32
C LYS A 9 21.28 7.24 7.02
N GLY A 10 20.73 6.54 8.01
CA GLY A 10 20.34 5.14 7.88
C GLY A 10 18.90 4.98 7.40
N ASP A 11 18.52 3.74 7.19
CA ASP A 11 17.16 3.33 6.84
C ASP A 11 16.76 2.15 7.74
N ILE A 12 15.53 2.16 8.27
CA ILE A 12 15.02 1.09 9.10
C ILE A 12 13.76 0.49 8.46
N PRO A 13 13.80 -0.79 8.02
CA PRO A 13 12.65 -1.41 7.36
C PRO A 13 11.50 -1.59 8.33
N ILE A 14 10.27 -1.43 7.81
CA ILE A 14 9.04 -1.64 8.58
C ILE A 14 8.88 -3.11 9.00
N GLY A 15 9.30 -4.05 8.20
CA GLY A 15 9.10 -5.46 8.46
C GLY A 15 10.40 -6.26 8.64
N VAL A 16 10.23 -7.49 9.09
CA VAL A 16 11.29 -8.50 9.15
C VAL A 16 10.83 -9.77 8.47
N HIS A 17 11.76 -10.51 7.90
CA HIS A 17 11.42 -11.76 7.22
C HIS A 17 10.74 -12.74 8.18
N ARG A 18 9.72 -13.44 7.67
CA ARG A 18 8.90 -14.41 8.44
C ARG A 18 9.71 -15.48 9.16
N HIS A 19 10.84 -15.88 8.59
CA HIS A 19 11.76 -16.88 9.15
C HIS A 19 13.06 -16.24 9.68
N SER A 20 13.00 -14.96 10.12
CA SER A 20 14.14 -14.27 10.72
C SER A 20 14.42 -14.73 12.15
N CYS A 21 15.62 -14.41 12.62
CA CYS A 21 15.98 -14.62 14.04
C CYS A 21 15.09 -13.80 14.99
N ASP A 22 14.64 -12.62 14.59
CA ASP A 22 13.75 -11.78 15.40
C ASP A 22 12.43 -12.49 15.67
N VAL A 23 11.79 -13.03 14.64
CA VAL A 23 10.53 -13.78 14.76
C VAL A 23 10.73 -15.04 15.59
N TRP A 24 11.84 -15.74 15.40
CA TRP A 24 12.15 -16.96 16.14
C TRP A 24 12.42 -16.71 17.63
N MET A 25 13.15 -15.63 17.95
CA MET A 25 13.51 -15.31 19.35
C MET A 25 12.40 -14.65 20.15
N GLU A 26 11.59 -13.81 19.50
CA GLU A 26 10.54 -13.03 20.16
C GLU A 26 9.19 -13.15 19.43
N PRO A 27 8.67 -14.38 19.23
CA PRO A 27 7.48 -14.63 18.38
C PRO A 27 6.22 -13.91 18.86
N LYS A 28 6.12 -13.54 20.13
CA LYS A 28 4.98 -12.82 20.73
C LYS A 28 4.71 -11.47 20.07
N TYR A 29 5.73 -10.84 19.47
CA TYR A 29 5.60 -9.53 18.84
C TYR A 29 5.10 -9.59 17.39
N PHE A 30 4.91 -10.78 16.83
CA PHE A 30 4.59 -10.96 15.41
C PHE A 30 3.32 -11.77 15.20
N ASN A 31 2.44 -11.29 14.30
CA ASN A 31 1.25 -12.00 13.86
C ASN A 31 1.60 -12.87 12.65
N MET A 32 1.81 -14.16 12.87
CA MET A 32 2.18 -15.09 11.82
C MET A 32 1.02 -15.48 10.90
N ASN A 33 -0.21 -15.19 11.29
CA ASN A 33 -1.42 -15.41 10.50
C ASN A 33 -1.77 -14.25 9.55
N GLY A 34 -0.93 -13.22 9.49
CA GLY A 34 -1.07 -12.06 8.61
C GLY A 34 0.17 -11.85 7.75
N GLN A 35 0.00 -11.15 6.65
CA GLN A 35 1.06 -10.67 5.78
C GLN A 35 0.93 -9.16 5.63
N ALA A 36 2.02 -8.43 5.85
CA ALA A 36 2.03 -7.00 5.58
C ALA A 36 2.11 -6.73 4.09
N GLY A 37 1.51 -5.63 3.66
CA GLY A 37 1.55 -5.18 2.29
C GLY A 37 1.03 -3.76 2.13
N ALA A 38 0.67 -3.42 0.91
CA ALA A 38 0.02 -2.16 0.54
C ALA A 38 -1.28 -2.43 -0.21
N PRO A 39 -2.30 -1.58 -0.01
CA PRO A 39 -3.54 -1.67 -0.77
C PRO A 39 -3.30 -1.40 -2.27
N PRO A 40 -4.24 -1.80 -3.15
CA PRO A 40 -4.19 -1.45 -4.57
C PRO A 40 -4.00 0.04 -4.81
N ASP A 41 -3.15 0.35 -5.77
CA ASP A 41 -2.84 1.70 -6.23
C ASP A 41 -2.58 1.71 -7.75
N ASP A 42 -2.15 2.85 -8.29
CA ASP A 42 -1.84 3.01 -9.72
C ASP A 42 -0.64 2.17 -10.19
N PHE A 43 0.21 1.71 -9.28
CA PHE A 43 1.37 0.86 -9.57
C PHE A 43 1.05 -0.63 -9.50
N SER A 44 0.09 -1.01 -8.66
CA SER A 44 -0.31 -2.39 -8.46
C SER A 44 -1.82 -2.50 -8.23
N VAL A 45 -2.55 -2.85 -9.29
CA VAL A 45 -4.02 -3.03 -9.25
C VAL A 45 -4.47 -4.12 -8.28
N ASN A 46 -3.60 -5.06 -7.98
CA ASN A 46 -3.87 -6.17 -7.04
C ASN A 46 -3.32 -5.91 -5.63
N GLY A 47 -2.76 -4.71 -5.37
CA GLY A 47 -2.01 -4.41 -4.16
C GLY A 47 -0.66 -5.11 -4.13
N GLN A 48 0.13 -4.80 -3.11
CA GLN A 48 1.42 -5.43 -2.88
C GLN A 48 1.34 -6.34 -1.66
N ASN A 49 1.81 -7.58 -1.80
CA ASN A 49 1.98 -8.50 -0.69
C ASN A 49 3.49 -8.64 -0.40
N TRP A 50 3.94 -8.05 0.70
CA TRP A 50 5.36 -8.09 1.09
C TRP A 50 5.73 -9.38 1.81
N GLY A 51 4.76 -10.16 2.29
CA GLY A 51 4.93 -11.51 2.82
C GLY A 51 5.46 -11.60 4.25
N PHE A 52 5.98 -10.53 4.85
CA PHE A 52 6.43 -10.57 6.24
C PHE A 52 5.27 -10.44 7.23
N PRO A 53 5.43 -10.94 8.49
CA PRO A 53 4.37 -10.88 9.49
C PRO A 53 4.07 -9.45 9.91
N THR A 54 2.84 -9.18 10.34
CA THR A 54 2.48 -7.92 10.97
C THR A 54 2.86 -7.91 12.45
N TYR A 55 2.91 -6.72 13.06
CA TYR A 55 3.26 -6.59 14.47
C TYR A 55 2.05 -6.79 15.40
N ASN A 56 2.27 -7.50 16.48
CA ASN A 56 1.36 -7.55 17.62
C ASN A 56 1.65 -6.34 18.53
N TRP A 57 1.05 -5.20 18.17
CA TRP A 57 1.27 -3.95 18.90
C TRP A 57 0.79 -4.02 20.35
N ASP A 58 -0.23 -4.83 20.66
CA ASP A 58 -0.71 -5.00 22.04
C ASP A 58 0.39 -5.60 22.92
N GLU A 59 1.12 -6.60 22.43
CA GLU A 59 2.26 -7.17 23.17
C GLU A 59 3.46 -6.21 23.20
N MET A 60 3.75 -5.51 22.10
CA MET A 60 4.84 -4.53 22.06
C MET A 60 4.61 -3.36 23.03
N LEU A 61 3.38 -2.89 23.15
CA LEU A 61 3.03 -1.78 24.06
C LEU A 61 3.15 -2.14 25.53
N LYS A 62 2.97 -3.42 25.91
CA LYS A 62 3.11 -3.88 27.30
C LYS A 62 4.48 -3.60 27.88
N ASP A 63 5.55 -3.71 27.10
CA ASP A 63 6.92 -3.40 27.52
C ASP A 63 7.40 -2.04 26.99
N GLY A 64 6.52 -1.26 26.41
CA GLY A 64 6.84 0.06 25.87
C GLY A 64 7.66 0.01 24.58
N CYS A 65 7.39 -0.93 23.71
CA CYS A 65 8.03 -1.11 22.41
C CYS A 65 9.56 -1.31 22.50
N GLN A 66 10.02 -2.13 23.42
CA GLN A 66 11.45 -2.35 23.65
C GLN A 66 12.17 -2.93 22.45
N TRP A 67 11.51 -3.81 21.69
CA TRP A 67 12.08 -4.37 20.45
C TRP A 67 12.44 -3.26 19.45
N TRP A 68 11.55 -2.31 19.19
CA TRP A 68 11.80 -1.15 18.33
C TRP A 68 12.86 -0.21 18.93
N THR A 69 12.78 0.06 20.22
CA THR A 69 13.75 0.92 20.94
C THR A 69 15.18 0.37 20.79
N ARG A 70 15.38 -0.94 20.94
CA ARG A 70 16.70 -1.58 20.74
C ARG A 70 17.23 -1.38 19.32
N ARG A 71 16.36 -1.48 18.31
CA ARG A 71 16.74 -1.23 16.90
C ARG A 71 17.24 0.21 16.71
N PHE A 72 16.50 1.20 17.19
CA PHE A 72 16.90 2.60 17.08
C PHE A 72 18.18 2.91 17.87
N LEU A 73 18.32 2.41 19.07
CA LEU A 73 19.54 2.57 19.87
C LEU A 73 20.75 1.93 19.16
N ASN A 74 20.58 0.81 18.52
CA ASN A 74 21.66 0.19 17.75
C ASN A 74 22.02 1.03 16.51
N MET A 75 21.05 1.54 15.78
CA MET A 75 21.28 2.43 14.65
C MET A 75 22.01 3.71 15.04
N SER A 76 21.73 4.29 16.21
CA SER A 76 22.34 5.54 16.67
C SER A 76 23.85 5.44 16.92
N LYS A 77 24.41 4.21 16.95
CA LYS A 77 25.86 3.99 17.01
C LYS A 77 26.55 4.31 15.67
N TYR A 78 25.81 4.27 14.57
CA TYR A 78 26.36 4.37 13.21
C TYR A 78 25.85 5.60 12.47
N PHE A 79 24.64 6.07 12.76
CA PHE A 79 23.94 7.09 12.00
C PHE A 79 23.59 8.31 12.85
N ASP A 80 23.53 9.46 12.19
CA ASP A 80 23.12 10.74 12.76
C ASP A 80 21.66 11.09 12.43
N ALA A 81 21.12 10.44 11.40
CA ALA A 81 19.72 10.53 10.96
C ALA A 81 19.24 9.17 10.47
N TYR A 82 17.94 8.96 10.37
CA TYR A 82 17.37 7.74 9.79
C TYR A 82 16.04 8.00 9.10
N ARG A 83 15.70 7.15 8.17
CA ARG A 83 14.38 7.06 7.53
C ARG A 83 13.63 5.89 8.14
N ILE A 84 12.43 6.14 8.62
CA ILE A 84 11.46 5.10 8.94
C ILE A 84 10.80 4.71 7.63
N ASP A 85 11.07 3.50 7.18
CA ASP A 85 10.39 2.91 6.05
C ASP A 85 8.92 2.67 6.39
N HIS A 86 8.02 3.02 5.47
CA HIS A 86 6.57 2.88 5.63
C HIS A 86 6.06 3.33 7.00
N VAL A 87 6.28 4.60 7.35
CA VAL A 87 5.84 5.15 8.66
C VAL A 87 4.35 4.95 8.92
N LEU A 88 3.55 4.83 7.85
CA LEU A 88 2.12 4.53 7.93
C LEU A 88 1.84 3.24 8.71
N GLY A 89 2.78 2.30 8.73
CA GLY A 89 2.68 1.06 9.50
C GLY A 89 2.55 1.26 11.02
N PHE A 90 2.96 2.42 11.55
CA PHE A 90 2.77 2.78 12.96
C PHE A 90 1.36 3.32 13.25
N PHE A 91 0.66 3.77 12.24
CA PHE A 91 -0.75 4.18 12.28
C PHE A 91 -1.66 2.97 12.05
N ARG A 92 -1.44 2.29 10.95
CA ARG A 92 -2.09 1.07 10.50
C ARG A 92 -1.22 0.38 9.43
N ILE A 93 -1.37 -0.90 9.28
CA ILE A 93 -0.75 -1.67 8.19
C ILE A 93 -1.85 -2.29 7.32
N TRP A 94 -1.58 -2.44 6.02
CA TRP A 94 -2.41 -3.28 5.18
C TRP A 94 -2.09 -4.74 5.47
N GLU A 95 -3.02 -5.43 6.12
CA GLU A 95 -2.84 -6.81 6.55
C GLU A 95 -3.61 -7.75 5.62
N ILE A 96 -2.87 -8.64 4.98
CA ILE A 96 -3.35 -9.59 3.99
C ILE A 96 -3.44 -10.97 4.64
N PRO A 97 -4.54 -11.73 4.45
CA PRO A 97 -4.63 -13.11 4.91
C PRO A 97 -3.48 -13.98 4.35
N VAL A 98 -2.97 -14.92 5.14
CA VAL A 98 -1.84 -15.79 4.72
C VAL A 98 -2.19 -16.72 3.56
N ASP A 99 -3.45 -16.99 3.35
CA ASP A 99 -3.99 -17.79 2.24
C ASP A 99 -4.23 -16.98 0.95
N SER A 100 -3.98 -15.66 0.99
CA SER A 100 -4.03 -14.78 -0.17
C SER A 100 -2.65 -14.56 -0.79
N VAL A 101 -2.61 -14.50 -2.12
CA VAL A 101 -1.42 -14.12 -2.91
C VAL A 101 -1.40 -12.62 -3.14
N HIS A 102 -2.55 -12.07 -3.56
CA HIS A 102 -2.73 -10.64 -3.83
C HIS A 102 -3.21 -9.87 -2.61
N GLY A 103 -3.13 -8.54 -2.68
CA GLY A 103 -3.53 -7.63 -1.61
C GLY A 103 -5.01 -7.29 -1.54
N LEU A 104 -5.84 -7.72 -2.50
CA LEU A 104 -7.24 -7.30 -2.62
C LEU A 104 -8.11 -7.69 -1.41
N LEU A 105 -7.85 -8.84 -0.79
CA LEU A 105 -8.60 -9.31 0.39
C LEU A 105 -8.02 -8.81 1.72
N GLY A 106 -7.08 -7.88 1.66
CA GLY A 106 -6.52 -7.24 2.85
C GLY A 106 -7.50 -6.30 3.54
N GLN A 107 -7.13 -5.90 4.75
CA GLN A 107 -7.80 -4.88 5.55
C GLN A 107 -6.78 -4.07 6.33
N PHE A 108 -7.08 -2.83 6.68
CA PHE A 108 -6.23 -2.07 7.59
C PHE A 108 -6.28 -2.65 9.00
N ALA A 109 -5.13 -2.81 9.62
CA ALA A 109 -4.98 -3.28 10.99
C ALA A 109 -4.11 -2.29 11.79
N PRO A 110 -4.63 -1.66 12.86
CA PRO A 110 -6.02 -1.73 13.31
C PRO A 110 -6.98 -0.87 12.49
N SER A 111 -8.25 -1.22 12.52
CA SER A 111 -9.31 -0.43 11.90
C SER A 111 -10.64 -0.61 12.62
N LEU A 112 -11.57 0.30 12.35
CA LEU A 112 -12.93 0.29 12.90
C LEU A 112 -13.87 -0.41 11.93
N GLY A 113 -14.01 -1.73 12.05
CA GLY A 113 -14.98 -2.50 11.28
C GLY A 113 -16.41 -1.99 11.49
N MET A 114 -17.27 -2.30 10.55
CA MET A 114 -18.68 -1.89 10.57
C MET A 114 -19.56 -3.06 10.96
N THR A 115 -20.55 -2.81 11.82
CA THR A 115 -21.58 -3.80 12.10
C THR A 115 -22.59 -3.89 10.94
N ARG A 116 -23.37 -4.95 10.92
CA ARG A 116 -24.46 -5.13 9.96
C ARG A 116 -25.47 -3.96 10.02
N GLU A 117 -25.85 -3.56 11.24
CA GLU A 117 -26.78 -2.46 11.49
C GLU A 117 -26.23 -1.12 11.00
N GLU A 118 -24.94 -0.90 11.17
CA GLU A 118 -24.28 0.30 10.68
C GLU A 118 -24.30 0.36 9.14
N ILE A 119 -23.99 -0.74 8.46
CA ILE A 119 -24.04 -0.83 6.99
C ILE A 119 -25.46 -0.59 6.49
N GLN A 120 -26.46 -1.19 7.14
CA GLN A 120 -27.89 -0.97 6.83
C GLN A 120 -28.31 0.48 7.09
N GLY A 121 -27.74 1.12 8.09
CA GLY A 121 -27.96 2.54 8.39
C GLY A 121 -27.51 3.50 7.27
N TYR A 122 -26.56 3.10 6.42
CA TYR A 122 -26.23 3.82 5.19
C TYR A 122 -27.30 3.67 4.10
N GLY A 123 -28.18 2.67 4.20
CA GLY A 123 -29.23 2.36 3.24
C GLY A 123 -28.95 1.15 2.35
N LEU A 124 -27.86 0.39 2.60
CA LEU A 124 -27.56 -0.83 1.88
C LEU A 124 -28.32 -2.01 2.51
N ASN A 125 -29.11 -2.74 1.71
CA ASN A 125 -29.69 -4.01 2.14
C ASN A 125 -28.56 -5.05 2.23
N PHE A 126 -27.96 -5.18 3.42
CA PHE A 126 -26.78 -6.00 3.64
C PHE A 126 -27.13 -7.49 3.62
N GLN A 127 -26.75 -8.15 2.54
CA GLN A 127 -26.90 -9.59 2.33
C GLN A 127 -25.53 -10.25 2.59
N GLU A 128 -25.28 -10.65 3.83
CA GLU A 128 -23.98 -11.13 4.28
C GLU A 128 -23.42 -12.24 3.40
N ASP A 129 -24.19 -13.30 3.16
CA ASP A 129 -23.75 -14.44 2.37
C ASP A 129 -23.37 -14.03 0.93
N ARG A 130 -24.15 -13.14 0.31
CA ARG A 130 -23.88 -12.64 -1.04
C ARG A 130 -22.66 -11.73 -1.10
N PHE A 131 -22.45 -10.87 -0.11
CA PHE A 131 -21.47 -9.80 -0.16
C PHE A 131 -20.10 -10.19 0.38
N THR A 132 -20.00 -11.29 1.14
CA THR A 132 -18.75 -11.76 1.75
C THR A 132 -18.21 -13.05 1.15
N ARG A 133 -18.93 -13.67 0.22
CA ARG A 133 -18.47 -14.83 -0.55
C ARG A 133 -18.08 -14.42 -1.97
N PRO A 134 -17.15 -15.10 -2.61
CA PRO A 134 -16.84 -14.90 -4.02
C PRO A 134 -18.11 -14.93 -4.88
N PHE A 135 -18.30 -13.90 -5.69
CA PHE A 135 -19.49 -13.75 -6.54
C PHE A 135 -19.26 -14.47 -7.87
N ILE A 136 -19.73 -15.71 -7.96
CA ILE A 136 -19.52 -16.60 -9.10
C ILE A 136 -20.86 -17.02 -9.67
N THR A 137 -21.18 -16.56 -10.86
CA THR A 137 -22.39 -16.88 -11.63
C THR A 137 -22.03 -17.25 -13.05
N ASP A 138 -22.96 -17.81 -13.82
CA ASP A 138 -22.72 -18.17 -15.22
C ASP A 138 -22.22 -16.98 -16.05
N TRP A 139 -22.86 -15.82 -15.92
CA TRP A 139 -22.44 -14.65 -16.72
C TRP A 139 -21.06 -14.10 -16.32
N VAL A 140 -20.65 -14.24 -15.07
CA VAL A 140 -19.29 -13.88 -14.61
C VAL A 140 -18.27 -14.83 -15.26
N LEU A 141 -18.54 -16.13 -15.24
CA LEU A 141 -17.67 -17.13 -15.84
C LEU A 141 -17.52 -16.95 -17.33
N ASP A 142 -18.62 -16.69 -18.03
CA ASP A 142 -18.62 -16.44 -19.48
C ASP A 142 -17.79 -15.19 -19.83
N ARG A 143 -17.89 -14.12 -19.03
CA ARG A 143 -17.12 -12.90 -19.25
C ARG A 143 -15.65 -13.02 -18.91
N MET A 144 -15.32 -13.82 -17.89
CA MET A 144 -13.92 -14.00 -17.45
C MET A 144 -13.18 -15.04 -18.27
N PHE A 145 -13.81 -16.17 -18.58
CA PHE A 145 -13.12 -17.35 -19.10
C PHE A 145 -13.51 -17.70 -20.54
N HIS A 146 -14.53 -17.03 -21.09
CA HIS A 146 -14.98 -17.24 -22.46
C HIS A 146 -15.23 -18.72 -22.77
N GLU A 147 -14.57 -19.28 -23.77
CA GLU A 147 -14.70 -20.71 -24.17
C GLU A 147 -14.22 -21.70 -23.08
N ARG A 148 -13.49 -21.25 -22.07
CA ARG A 148 -13.05 -22.10 -20.94
C ARG A 148 -14.00 -22.08 -19.75
N ALA A 149 -15.13 -21.37 -19.81
CA ALA A 149 -16.07 -21.25 -18.69
C ALA A 149 -16.58 -22.60 -18.21
N ASP A 150 -16.94 -23.53 -19.10
CA ASP A 150 -17.41 -24.87 -18.74
C ASP A 150 -16.29 -25.73 -18.13
N GLU A 151 -15.07 -25.61 -18.60
CA GLU A 151 -13.89 -26.24 -17.98
C GLU A 151 -13.70 -25.77 -16.54
N VAL A 152 -13.83 -24.46 -16.31
CA VAL A 152 -13.70 -23.87 -14.96
C VAL A 152 -14.79 -24.41 -14.03
N LYS A 153 -16.04 -24.45 -14.49
CA LYS A 153 -17.17 -25.02 -13.73
C LYS A 153 -16.90 -26.46 -13.31
N GLU A 154 -16.49 -27.31 -14.25
CA GLU A 154 -16.27 -28.71 -13.98
C GLU A 154 -15.10 -28.99 -13.03
N LYS A 155 -13.96 -28.33 -13.29
CA LYS A 155 -12.71 -28.61 -12.57
C LYS A 155 -12.61 -27.95 -11.21
N TYR A 156 -13.08 -26.70 -11.08
CA TYR A 156 -12.73 -25.85 -9.93
C TYR A 156 -13.93 -25.42 -9.08
N LEU A 157 -15.17 -25.64 -9.55
CA LEU A 157 -16.37 -25.12 -8.89
C LEU A 157 -17.33 -26.23 -8.50
N ASP A 158 -18.05 -25.99 -7.39
CA ASP A 158 -19.25 -26.72 -6.99
C ASP A 158 -20.46 -25.78 -7.10
N ARG A 159 -21.63 -26.35 -7.38
CA ARG A 159 -22.88 -25.59 -7.38
C ARG A 159 -23.25 -25.19 -5.96
N LEU A 160 -23.47 -23.92 -5.70
CA LEU A 160 -23.88 -23.41 -4.40
C LEU A 160 -25.42 -23.33 -4.27
N ASP A 161 -26.08 -22.76 -5.29
CA ASP A 161 -27.55 -22.65 -5.40
C ASP A 161 -27.96 -22.56 -6.89
N ASP A 162 -29.18 -22.15 -7.17
CA ASP A 162 -29.72 -22.09 -8.54
C ASP A 162 -28.98 -21.09 -9.44
N GLU A 163 -28.31 -20.10 -8.87
CA GLU A 163 -27.65 -19.03 -9.63
C GLU A 163 -26.13 -19.00 -9.43
N ARG A 164 -25.65 -19.49 -8.28
CA ARG A 164 -24.25 -19.29 -7.86
C ARG A 164 -23.45 -20.56 -7.76
N TYR A 165 -22.14 -20.38 -7.92
CA TYR A 165 -21.11 -21.38 -7.69
C TYR A 165 -20.23 -20.96 -6.51
N GLN A 166 -19.48 -21.93 -5.99
CA GLN A 166 -18.40 -21.72 -5.03
C GLN A 166 -17.15 -22.45 -5.47
N MET A 167 -16.00 -21.99 -5.03
CA MET A 167 -14.76 -22.70 -5.25
C MET A 167 -14.77 -24.05 -4.53
N LYS A 168 -14.25 -25.12 -5.17
CA LYS A 168 -14.02 -26.40 -4.52
C LYS A 168 -13.01 -26.26 -3.38
N PRO A 169 -13.10 -27.06 -2.30
CA PRO A 169 -12.21 -26.95 -1.14
C PRO A 169 -10.71 -27.04 -1.46
N GLU A 170 -10.36 -27.70 -2.57
CA GLU A 170 -8.97 -27.87 -3.02
C GLU A 170 -8.37 -26.58 -3.61
N VAL A 171 -9.22 -25.61 -3.99
CA VAL A 171 -8.85 -24.36 -4.67
C VAL A 171 -9.58 -23.13 -4.12
N ASP A 172 -10.13 -23.19 -2.92
CA ASP A 172 -10.93 -22.13 -2.32
C ASP A 172 -10.11 -20.96 -1.76
N THR A 173 -8.79 -21.03 -1.84
CA THR A 173 -7.89 -19.92 -1.50
C THR A 173 -6.87 -19.68 -2.62
N GLN A 174 -6.37 -18.44 -2.71
CA GLN A 174 -5.37 -18.11 -3.73
C GLN A 174 -4.08 -18.92 -3.55
N ARG A 175 -3.67 -19.24 -2.32
CA ARG A 175 -2.47 -20.08 -2.08
C ARG A 175 -2.66 -21.53 -2.53
N LYS A 176 -3.86 -22.08 -2.42
CA LYS A 176 -4.16 -23.41 -2.96
C LYS A 176 -4.11 -23.42 -4.49
N VAL A 177 -4.68 -22.38 -5.11
CA VAL A 177 -4.56 -22.19 -6.57
C VAL A 177 -3.10 -22.02 -6.99
N GLU A 178 -2.32 -21.20 -6.30
CA GLU A 178 -0.88 -21.01 -6.55
C GLU A 178 -0.13 -22.35 -6.52
N ALA A 179 -0.39 -23.17 -5.50
CA ALA A 179 0.24 -24.48 -5.36
C ALA A 179 -0.14 -25.45 -6.51
N LEU A 180 -1.39 -25.41 -6.94
CA LEU A 180 -1.85 -26.24 -8.07
C LEU A 180 -1.17 -25.85 -9.39
N PHE A 181 -0.84 -24.58 -9.59
CA PHE A 181 -0.23 -24.03 -10.80
C PHE A 181 1.28 -23.76 -10.63
N ALA A 182 1.94 -24.30 -9.61
CA ALA A 182 3.34 -23.97 -9.26
C ALA A 182 4.34 -24.20 -10.40
N ASP A 183 4.16 -25.29 -11.16
CA ASP A 183 5.07 -25.68 -12.25
C ASP A 183 4.57 -25.25 -13.65
N VAL A 184 3.52 -24.45 -13.70
CA VAL A 184 2.91 -24.03 -14.96
C VAL A 184 3.67 -22.84 -15.55
N THR A 185 4.07 -22.97 -16.81
CA THR A 185 4.76 -21.92 -17.60
C THR A 185 4.00 -21.48 -18.84
N ASP A 186 2.94 -22.21 -19.20
CA ASP A 186 2.08 -21.88 -20.35
C ASP A 186 1.25 -20.62 -20.06
N GLU A 187 1.28 -19.64 -20.94
CA GLU A 187 0.60 -18.35 -20.76
C GLU A 187 -0.92 -18.47 -20.60
N LYS A 188 -1.56 -19.46 -21.27
CA LYS A 188 -3.00 -19.67 -21.16
C LYS A 188 -3.38 -20.27 -19.79
N GLU A 189 -2.53 -21.11 -19.24
CA GLU A 189 -2.72 -21.66 -17.89
C GLU A 189 -2.41 -20.60 -16.81
N ILE A 190 -1.41 -19.75 -17.02
CA ILE A 190 -1.14 -18.59 -16.16
C ILE A 190 -2.35 -17.63 -16.15
N TRP A 191 -2.91 -17.35 -17.32
CA TRP A 191 -4.13 -16.54 -17.43
C TRP A 191 -5.33 -17.18 -16.71
N LEU A 192 -5.49 -18.50 -16.80
CA LEU A 192 -6.52 -19.25 -16.07
C LEU A 192 -6.31 -19.14 -14.55
N ARG A 193 -5.09 -19.33 -14.07
CA ARG A 193 -4.72 -19.15 -12.66
C ARG A 193 -5.09 -17.76 -12.15
N ASP A 194 -4.73 -16.73 -12.90
CA ASP A 194 -4.98 -15.33 -12.52
C ASP A 194 -6.49 -15.02 -12.50
N GLY A 195 -7.26 -15.63 -13.40
CA GLY A 195 -8.72 -15.60 -13.38
C GLY A 195 -9.31 -16.26 -12.12
N LEU A 196 -8.77 -17.39 -11.68
CA LEU A 196 -9.19 -18.03 -10.42
C LEU A 196 -8.85 -17.16 -9.20
N TYR A 197 -7.70 -16.48 -9.19
CA TYR A 197 -7.39 -15.49 -8.14
C TYR A 197 -8.41 -14.37 -8.11
N ALA A 198 -8.82 -13.87 -9.28
CA ALA A 198 -9.80 -12.80 -9.38
C ALA A 198 -11.19 -13.26 -8.88
N LEU A 199 -11.64 -14.48 -9.24
CA LEU A 199 -12.89 -15.03 -8.71
C LEU A 199 -12.91 -15.06 -7.18
N ILE A 200 -11.82 -15.51 -6.55
CA ILE A 200 -11.71 -15.61 -5.08
C ILE A 200 -11.79 -14.22 -4.44
N SER A 201 -11.33 -13.19 -5.12
CA SER A 201 -11.30 -11.81 -4.61
C SER A 201 -12.58 -11.02 -4.88
N ASP A 202 -13.50 -11.54 -5.68
CA ASP A 202 -14.73 -10.83 -6.08
C ASP A 202 -15.78 -10.87 -4.96
N VAL A 203 -15.55 -10.06 -3.94
CA VAL A 203 -16.44 -9.86 -2.78
C VAL A 203 -16.68 -8.36 -2.58
N LEU A 204 -17.82 -7.99 -2.03
CA LEU A 204 -18.15 -6.59 -1.73
C LEU A 204 -17.60 -6.15 -0.36
N PHE A 205 -17.58 -7.08 0.59
CA PHE A 205 -17.06 -6.88 1.95
C PHE A 205 -16.15 -8.05 2.35
N VAL A 206 -15.16 -7.75 3.17
CA VAL A 206 -14.36 -8.75 3.89
C VAL A 206 -14.76 -8.74 5.36
N ARG A 207 -14.73 -9.91 6.01
CA ARG A 207 -14.96 -10.02 7.46
C ARG A 207 -13.74 -9.53 8.20
N ASP A 208 -13.96 -8.91 9.35
CA ASP A 208 -12.87 -8.60 10.27
C ASP A 208 -12.19 -9.89 10.76
N ARG A 209 -10.87 -9.89 10.77
CA ARG A 209 -10.07 -11.08 11.08
C ARG A 209 -10.06 -11.44 12.57
N LYS A 210 -10.41 -10.48 13.44
CA LYS A 210 -10.45 -10.68 14.91
C LYS A 210 -11.88 -10.80 15.41
N ASN A 211 -12.85 -10.17 14.74
CA ASN A 211 -14.26 -10.18 15.13
C ASN A 211 -15.14 -10.46 13.90
N PRO A 212 -15.66 -11.69 13.75
CA PRO A 212 -16.45 -12.08 12.57
C PRO A 212 -17.81 -11.35 12.44
N GLU A 213 -18.25 -10.62 13.47
CA GLU A 213 -19.46 -9.78 13.42
C GLU A 213 -19.23 -8.40 12.81
N LEU A 214 -17.98 -8.08 12.47
CA LEU A 214 -17.60 -6.83 11.83
C LEU A 214 -17.18 -7.06 10.37
N PHE A 215 -17.40 -6.03 9.55
CA PHE A 215 -17.16 -6.07 8.12
C PHE A 215 -16.40 -4.83 7.69
N HIS A 216 -15.61 -4.99 6.62
CA HIS A 216 -14.89 -3.90 5.96
C HIS A 216 -15.29 -3.90 4.48
N PRO A 217 -15.61 -2.75 3.88
CA PRO A 217 -15.77 -2.71 2.42
C PRO A 217 -14.47 -3.18 1.75
N ARG A 218 -14.60 -4.06 0.75
CA ARG A 218 -13.41 -4.55 0.04
C ARG A 218 -12.85 -3.43 -0.83
N ILE A 219 -11.56 -3.20 -0.71
CA ILE A 219 -10.89 -2.14 -1.47
C ILE A 219 -11.00 -2.39 -2.98
N SER A 220 -11.26 -1.36 -3.76
CA SER A 220 -11.44 -1.41 -5.21
C SER A 220 -12.57 -2.36 -5.70
N ALA A 221 -13.53 -2.69 -4.84
CA ALA A 221 -14.68 -3.54 -5.22
C ALA A 221 -15.49 -2.99 -6.40
N GLN A 222 -15.41 -1.68 -6.65
CA GLN A 222 -16.06 -1.02 -7.78
C GLN A 222 -15.60 -1.53 -9.15
N LEU A 223 -14.48 -2.22 -9.21
CA LEU A 223 -13.92 -2.79 -10.45
C LEU A 223 -14.40 -4.21 -10.74
N ASP A 224 -15.18 -4.81 -9.81
CA ASP A 224 -15.52 -6.23 -9.87
C ASP A 224 -16.98 -6.50 -10.17
N PHE A 225 -17.28 -7.74 -10.51
CA PHE A 225 -18.61 -8.18 -10.95
C PHE A 225 -19.65 -8.11 -9.85
N ILE A 226 -19.30 -8.36 -8.58
CA ILE A 226 -20.23 -8.19 -7.47
C ILE A 226 -20.78 -6.77 -7.41
N TYR A 227 -19.92 -5.76 -7.59
CA TYR A 227 -20.36 -4.37 -7.62
C TYR A 227 -21.18 -4.07 -8.90
N GLU A 228 -20.76 -4.59 -10.05
CA GLU A 228 -21.52 -4.45 -11.32
C GLU A 228 -22.94 -4.99 -11.17
N SER A 229 -23.13 -6.08 -10.40
CA SER A 229 -24.41 -6.73 -10.16
C SER A 229 -25.37 -5.96 -9.26
N LEU A 230 -24.92 -4.90 -8.58
CA LEU A 230 -25.76 -4.10 -7.72
C LEU A 230 -26.71 -3.21 -8.53
N TYR A 231 -27.88 -2.90 -7.96
CA TYR A 231 -28.73 -1.83 -8.46
C TYR A 231 -28.02 -0.47 -8.33
N ASP A 232 -28.34 0.47 -9.21
CA ASP A 232 -27.69 1.79 -9.19
C ASP A 232 -27.88 2.54 -7.86
N SER A 233 -29.03 2.37 -7.21
CA SER A 233 -29.26 2.88 -5.85
C SER A 233 -28.27 2.34 -4.84
N ASP A 234 -27.97 1.03 -4.89
CA ASP A 234 -27.07 0.37 -3.97
C ASP A 234 -25.62 0.74 -4.25
N LYS A 235 -25.25 0.95 -5.52
CA LYS A 235 -23.92 1.48 -5.90
C LYS A 235 -23.68 2.86 -5.29
N VAL A 236 -24.67 3.75 -5.33
CA VAL A 236 -24.57 5.09 -4.72
C VAL A 236 -24.35 4.98 -3.22
N VAL A 237 -25.11 4.12 -2.55
CA VAL A 237 -24.99 3.89 -1.10
C VAL A 237 -23.64 3.27 -0.76
N PHE A 238 -23.22 2.24 -1.49
CA PHE A 238 -21.93 1.59 -1.27
C PHE A 238 -20.76 2.56 -1.46
N ASN A 239 -20.79 3.38 -2.51
CA ASN A 239 -19.72 4.37 -2.76
C ASN A 239 -19.64 5.42 -1.64
N ARG A 240 -20.77 5.85 -1.08
CA ARG A 240 -20.79 6.78 0.07
C ARG A 240 -20.18 6.12 1.30
N LEU A 241 -20.62 4.90 1.63
CA LEU A 241 -20.06 4.09 2.72
C LEU A 241 -18.57 3.84 2.54
N TYR A 242 -18.15 3.45 1.34
CA TYR A 242 -16.77 3.19 0.97
C TYR A 242 -15.87 4.42 1.19
N ASN A 243 -16.31 5.57 0.67
CA ASN A 243 -15.55 6.82 0.81
C ASN A 243 -15.45 7.26 2.27
N ASP A 244 -16.51 7.11 3.04
CA ASP A 244 -16.50 7.43 4.46
C ASP A 244 -15.55 6.49 5.22
N TYR A 245 -15.62 5.19 4.93
CA TYR A 245 -14.77 4.18 5.55
C TYR A 245 -13.28 4.43 5.27
N PHE A 246 -12.86 4.56 4.01
CA PHE A 246 -11.45 4.64 3.65
C PHE A 246 -10.81 6.02 3.90
N TYR A 247 -11.58 7.12 3.82
CA TYR A 247 -11.01 8.46 3.82
C TYR A 247 -11.38 9.33 5.02
N ARG A 248 -12.33 8.93 5.86
CA ARG A 248 -12.81 9.79 6.97
C ARG A 248 -12.86 9.08 8.32
N ARG A 249 -13.43 7.87 8.36
CA ARG A 249 -13.77 7.14 9.57
C ARG A 249 -12.64 7.01 10.58
N HIS A 250 -11.43 6.82 10.11
CA HIS A 250 -10.31 6.35 10.94
C HIS A 250 -9.34 7.44 11.40
N ASN A 251 -9.46 8.68 10.94
CA ASN A 251 -8.43 9.70 11.17
C ASN A 251 -8.10 9.89 12.66
N GLN A 252 -9.11 10.09 13.50
CA GLN A 252 -8.90 10.26 14.94
C GLN A 252 -8.41 8.97 15.61
N PHE A 253 -8.90 7.83 15.17
CA PHE A 253 -8.50 6.53 15.69
C PHE A 253 -7.02 6.26 15.36
N TRP A 254 -6.61 6.41 14.11
CA TRP A 254 -5.22 6.18 13.71
C TRP A 254 -4.25 7.21 14.27
N TYR A 255 -4.69 8.46 14.47
CA TYR A 255 -3.91 9.43 15.23
C TYR A 255 -3.58 8.88 16.63
N GLY A 256 -4.58 8.39 17.36
CA GLY A 256 -4.39 7.78 18.69
C GLY A 256 -3.48 6.55 18.64
N GLU A 257 -3.61 5.70 17.63
CA GLU A 257 -2.76 4.51 17.45
C GLU A 257 -1.29 4.87 17.20
N ALA A 258 -1.01 5.88 16.41
CA ALA A 258 0.34 6.36 16.19
C ALA A 258 0.95 7.00 17.45
N MET A 259 0.16 7.80 18.17
CA MET A 259 0.60 8.50 19.38
C MET A 259 0.86 7.58 20.58
N LYS A 260 0.34 6.34 20.58
CA LYS A 260 0.74 5.32 21.55
C LYS A 260 2.20 4.84 21.36
N LYS A 261 2.75 4.95 20.17
CA LYS A 261 4.01 4.33 19.73
C LYS A 261 5.09 5.33 19.39
N LEU A 262 4.84 6.20 18.42
CA LEU A 262 5.84 7.08 17.81
C LEU A 262 6.52 8.05 18.76
N PRO A 263 5.86 8.73 19.72
CA PRO A 263 6.53 9.69 20.61
C PRO A 263 7.71 9.06 21.36
N LYS A 264 7.51 7.89 21.93
CA LYS A 264 8.57 7.17 22.66
C LYS A 264 9.70 6.73 21.74
N LEU A 265 9.37 6.26 20.55
CA LEU A 265 10.34 5.75 19.58
C LEU A 265 11.21 6.88 19.01
N VAL A 266 10.60 8.00 18.64
CA VAL A 266 11.30 9.19 18.15
C VAL A 266 12.24 9.77 19.20
N GLN A 267 11.85 9.73 20.48
CA GLN A 267 12.63 10.23 21.61
C GLN A 267 13.71 9.27 22.09
N ALA A 268 13.73 8.02 21.63
CA ALA A 268 14.69 7.01 22.05
C ALA A 268 16.13 7.36 21.70
N THR A 269 16.36 8.20 20.70
CA THR A 269 17.69 8.64 20.25
C THR A 269 17.68 10.14 19.91
N ARG A 270 18.86 10.69 19.63
CA ARG A 270 19.02 12.07 19.13
C ARG A 270 19.16 12.16 17.62
N MET A 271 18.96 11.06 16.91
CA MET A 271 19.02 11.07 15.44
C MET A 271 17.89 11.90 14.87
N LEU A 272 18.15 12.61 13.77
CA LEU A 272 17.10 13.26 12.98
C LEU A 272 16.20 12.21 12.36
N VAL A 273 14.88 12.35 12.57
CA VAL A 273 13.89 11.39 12.07
C VAL A 273 13.29 11.86 10.76
N CYS A 274 13.39 11.03 9.76
CA CYS A 274 12.71 11.18 8.47
C CYS A 274 11.75 9.99 8.28
N ALA A 275 10.74 10.16 7.46
CA ALA A 275 9.78 9.09 7.18
C ALA A 275 9.61 8.88 5.67
N GLU A 276 9.27 7.67 5.30
CA GLU A 276 8.61 7.39 4.04
C GLU A 276 7.10 7.37 4.32
N ASP A 277 6.39 8.35 3.77
CA ASP A 277 4.97 8.63 3.98
C ASP A 277 4.23 8.74 2.64
N LEU A 278 4.47 7.77 1.76
CA LEU A 278 3.88 7.69 0.42
C LEU A 278 2.70 6.71 0.37
N GLY A 279 1.93 6.76 -0.70
CA GLY A 279 0.78 5.91 -0.96
C GLY A 279 -0.54 6.51 -0.46
N MET A 280 -1.43 5.68 0.07
CA MET A 280 -2.72 6.11 0.63
C MET A 280 -2.52 6.69 2.03
N VAL A 281 -2.26 7.99 2.09
CA VAL A 281 -1.89 8.71 3.34
C VAL A 281 -3.14 9.26 4.02
N PRO A 282 -3.49 8.81 5.25
CA PRO A 282 -4.58 9.42 6.02
C PRO A 282 -4.27 10.85 6.45
N ASP A 283 -5.31 11.69 6.59
CA ASP A 283 -5.17 13.09 7.01
C ASP A 283 -4.47 13.27 8.36
N CYS A 284 -4.55 12.29 9.24
CA CYS A 284 -3.90 12.33 10.55
C CYS A 284 -2.38 12.20 10.49
N VAL A 285 -1.81 11.70 9.40
CA VAL A 285 -0.35 11.49 9.29
C VAL A 285 0.42 12.80 9.35
N PRO A 286 0.10 13.84 8.55
CA PRO A 286 0.74 15.15 8.68
C PRO A 286 0.63 15.74 10.10
N TRP A 287 -0.47 15.53 10.80
CA TRP A 287 -0.66 16.05 12.18
C TRP A 287 0.37 15.46 13.13
N VAL A 288 0.52 14.12 13.12
CA VAL A 288 1.51 13.42 13.97
C VAL A 288 2.93 13.78 13.57
N MET A 289 3.23 13.82 12.26
CA MET A 289 4.57 14.15 11.79
C MET A 289 4.98 15.58 12.17
N ASP A 290 4.08 16.56 12.08
CA ASP A 290 4.35 17.94 12.51
C ASP A 290 4.55 18.03 14.03
N GLU A 291 3.69 17.37 14.82
CA GLU A 291 3.80 17.34 16.28
C GLU A 291 5.13 16.72 16.74
N LEU A 292 5.53 15.62 16.14
CA LEU A 292 6.77 14.90 16.48
C LEU A 292 8.00 15.40 15.71
N LYS A 293 7.85 16.39 14.85
CA LYS A 293 8.92 16.98 14.03
C LYS A 293 9.64 15.95 13.14
N ILE A 294 8.90 15.00 12.61
CA ILE A 294 9.37 14.00 11.65
C ILE A 294 9.37 14.63 10.25
N LEU A 295 10.46 14.49 9.52
CA LEU A 295 10.54 15.01 8.15
C LEU A 295 9.77 14.09 7.20
N SER A 296 8.87 14.69 6.41
CA SER A 296 8.14 14.01 5.33
C SER A 296 9.02 13.75 4.12
N LEU A 297 8.61 12.85 3.24
CA LEU A 297 9.25 12.62 1.94
C LEU A 297 8.45 13.33 0.84
N GLU A 298 9.13 14.18 0.06
CA GLU A 298 8.52 14.94 -1.02
C GLU A 298 9.13 14.55 -2.37
N LEU A 299 8.28 14.02 -3.25
CA LEU A 299 8.59 13.60 -4.61
C LEU A 299 7.76 14.40 -5.60
N GLN A 300 8.40 15.10 -6.51
CA GLN A 300 7.69 15.90 -7.52
C GLN A 300 6.89 15.04 -8.49
N SER A 301 7.40 13.87 -8.84
CA SER A 301 6.75 12.91 -9.75
C SER A 301 5.62 12.09 -9.10
N MET A 302 5.52 12.13 -7.77
CA MET A 302 4.54 11.38 -6.99
C MET A 302 3.98 12.27 -5.86
N PRO A 303 3.19 13.31 -6.19
CA PRO A 303 2.63 14.21 -5.20
C PRO A 303 1.63 13.48 -4.29
N LYS A 304 1.55 13.91 -3.03
CA LYS A 304 0.58 13.38 -2.05
C LYS A 304 -0.85 13.85 -2.32
N ASP A 305 -1.01 14.97 -3.03
CA ASP A 305 -2.30 15.46 -3.49
C ASP A 305 -2.68 14.74 -4.79
N PRO A 306 -3.71 13.87 -4.78
CA PRO A 306 -4.11 13.09 -5.95
C PRO A 306 -4.75 13.95 -7.05
N THR A 307 -5.05 15.21 -6.78
CA THR A 307 -5.64 16.13 -7.76
C THR A 307 -4.60 16.79 -8.67
N VAL A 308 -3.32 16.67 -8.35
CA VAL A 308 -2.21 17.24 -9.15
C VAL A 308 -1.31 16.11 -9.67
N LYS A 309 -0.88 16.25 -10.90
CA LYS A 309 -0.03 15.24 -11.57
C LYS A 309 1.44 15.35 -11.14
N PHE A 310 1.92 16.57 -10.90
CA PHE A 310 3.29 16.83 -10.46
C PHE A 310 3.28 17.80 -9.29
N GLY A 311 4.11 17.54 -8.28
CA GLY A 311 4.26 18.43 -7.14
C GLY A 311 5.01 19.73 -7.51
N HIS A 312 4.66 20.82 -6.86
CA HIS A 312 5.41 22.06 -6.98
C HIS A 312 6.48 22.13 -5.90
N LEU A 313 7.75 22.05 -6.29
CA LEU A 313 8.90 22.05 -5.36
C LEU A 313 8.90 23.25 -4.39
N SER A 314 8.45 24.42 -4.85
CA SER A 314 8.34 25.62 -4.02
C SER A 314 7.30 25.53 -2.90
N ARG A 315 6.43 24.53 -2.94
CA ARG A 315 5.39 24.26 -1.92
C ARG A 315 5.78 23.17 -0.94
N ASN A 316 6.95 22.56 -1.09
CA ASN A 316 7.41 21.55 -0.15
C ASN A 316 7.45 22.15 1.27
N PRO A 317 6.96 21.43 2.29
CA PRO A 317 7.11 21.88 3.67
C PRO A 317 8.58 21.95 4.05
N TYR A 318 8.95 22.89 4.93
CA TYR A 318 10.34 22.99 5.40
C TYR A 318 10.83 21.70 6.06
N ARG A 319 9.98 21.09 6.91
CA ARG A 319 10.30 19.79 7.55
C ARG A 319 10.08 18.62 6.59
N SER A 320 10.87 18.60 5.52
CA SER A 320 10.81 17.52 4.54
C SER A 320 12.18 17.16 3.98
N VAL A 321 12.22 16.00 3.39
CA VAL A 321 13.30 15.52 2.52
C VAL A 321 12.78 15.57 1.10
N CYS A 322 13.39 16.41 0.25
CA CYS A 322 13.13 16.44 -1.18
C CYS A 322 14.05 15.45 -1.89
N THR A 323 13.51 14.67 -2.80
CA THR A 323 14.29 13.79 -3.68
C THR A 323 13.65 13.72 -5.05
N ILE A 324 14.45 13.40 -6.08
CA ILE A 324 13.93 13.16 -7.43
C ILE A 324 13.35 11.76 -7.52
N THR A 325 14.12 10.78 -7.04
CA THR A 325 13.77 9.35 -7.05
C THR A 325 14.25 8.68 -5.77
N SER A 326 13.73 7.49 -5.49
CA SER A 326 14.21 6.61 -4.42
C SER A 326 14.64 5.26 -5.00
N HIS A 327 15.12 4.37 -4.14
CA HIS A 327 15.45 3.00 -4.55
C HIS A 327 14.22 2.15 -4.95
N ASP A 328 13.01 2.63 -4.65
CA ASP A 328 11.74 1.99 -5.03
C ASP A 328 11.18 2.51 -6.37
N MET A 329 11.89 3.40 -7.03
CA MET A 329 11.42 4.10 -8.22
C MET A 329 12.48 4.08 -9.33
N PRO A 330 12.07 4.25 -10.61
CA PRO A 330 13.01 4.45 -11.71
C PRO A 330 13.95 5.64 -11.47
N THR A 331 15.18 5.57 -11.94
CA THR A 331 16.08 6.74 -11.97
C THR A 331 15.46 7.88 -12.80
N LEU A 332 15.93 9.11 -12.62
CA LEU A 332 15.44 10.27 -13.39
C LEU A 332 15.44 9.99 -14.90
N ARG A 333 16.50 9.37 -15.42
CA ARG A 333 16.61 9.05 -16.84
C ARG A 333 15.59 8.01 -17.28
N MET A 334 15.42 6.92 -16.52
CA MET A 334 14.44 5.90 -16.81
C MET A 334 13.02 6.49 -16.77
N TRP A 335 12.70 7.26 -15.73
CA TRP A 335 11.40 7.94 -15.60
C TRP A 335 11.13 8.89 -16.75
N TRP A 336 12.16 9.61 -17.23
CA TRP A 336 12.06 10.54 -18.36
C TRP A 336 11.76 9.82 -19.68
N ASP A 337 12.47 8.74 -19.94
CA ASP A 337 12.42 8.05 -21.24
C ASP A 337 11.30 6.99 -21.31
N GLU A 338 10.77 6.56 -20.17
CA GLU A 338 9.72 5.54 -20.06
C GLU A 338 8.36 5.99 -20.65
N ASN A 339 8.00 7.25 -20.49
CA ASN A 339 6.70 7.78 -20.92
C ASN A 339 6.83 9.18 -21.51
N ILE A 340 6.90 9.23 -22.84
CA ILE A 340 7.11 10.46 -23.62
C ILE A 340 5.98 11.49 -23.40
N SER A 341 4.74 11.05 -23.31
CA SER A 341 3.59 11.95 -23.10
C SER A 341 3.65 12.62 -21.73
N ARG A 342 3.95 11.83 -20.68
CA ARG A 342 4.12 12.35 -19.32
C ARG A 342 5.27 13.35 -19.23
N THR A 343 6.40 13.04 -19.82
CA THR A 343 7.60 13.91 -19.76
C THR A 343 7.45 15.14 -20.64
N GLN A 344 6.73 15.08 -21.74
CA GLN A 344 6.37 16.27 -22.53
C GLN A 344 5.52 17.25 -21.68
N GLU A 345 4.53 16.74 -20.95
CA GLU A 345 3.72 17.57 -20.08
C GLU A 345 4.55 18.16 -18.93
N TYR A 346 5.41 17.37 -18.31
CA TYR A 346 6.34 17.86 -17.28
C TYR A 346 7.26 18.95 -17.82
N TYR A 347 7.80 18.77 -19.02
CA TYR A 347 8.68 19.72 -19.71
C TYR A 347 7.99 21.07 -19.91
N ASN A 348 6.73 21.05 -20.35
CA ASN A 348 5.96 22.26 -20.60
C ASN A 348 5.47 22.92 -19.30
N THR A 349 4.90 22.14 -18.36
CA THR A 349 4.20 22.69 -17.19
C THR A 349 5.07 22.95 -15.99
N MET A 350 6.07 22.09 -15.75
CA MET A 350 6.93 22.16 -14.57
C MET A 350 8.28 22.81 -14.86
N LEU A 351 8.84 22.61 -16.06
CA LEU A 351 10.10 23.24 -16.47
C LEU A 351 9.86 24.55 -17.24
N TYR A 352 8.59 24.83 -17.61
CA TYR A 352 8.18 26.04 -18.36
C TYR A 352 8.94 26.20 -19.68
N ARG A 353 9.08 25.08 -20.41
CA ARG A 353 9.79 25.02 -21.69
C ARG A 353 8.82 24.76 -22.83
N GLU A 354 9.14 25.31 -24.01
CA GLU A 354 8.38 25.13 -25.24
C GLU A 354 9.05 24.13 -26.18
N GLY A 355 8.27 23.61 -27.12
CA GLY A 355 8.73 22.65 -28.10
C GLY A 355 8.77 21.21 -27.59
N PRO A 356 9.31 20.28 -28.39
CA PRO A 356 9.39 18.88 -28.03
C PRO A 356 10.41 18.64 -26.91
N ALA A 357 10.01 17.86 -25.91
CA ALA A 357 10.92 17.41 -24.86
C ALA A 357 12.01 16.52 -25.47
N PRO A 358 13.29 16.76 -25.17
CA PRO A 358 14.37 15.96 -25.76
C PRO A 358 14.40 14.54 -25.17
N HIS A 359 14.59 13.55 -26.03
CA HIS A 359 14.81 12.15 -25.68
C HIS A 359 16.00 11.59 -26.46
N PRO A 360 16.88 10.82 -25.80
CA PRO A 360 16.94 10.54 -24.35
C PRO A 360 17.22 11.81 -23.52
N LEU A 361 17.02 11.72 -22.19
CA LEU A 361 17.28 12.83 -21.26
C LEU A 361 18.70 13.37 -21.41
N PRO A 362 18.91 14.62 -21.86
CA PRO A 362 20.26 15.18 -21.99
C PRO A 362 20.80 15.68 -20.65
N GLY A 363 22.10 15.63 -20.47
CA GLY A 363 22.75 15.98 -19.21
C GLY A 363 22.52 17.43 -18.75
N TRP A 364 22.31 18.39 -19.66
CA TRP A 364 21.99 19.77 -19.29
C TRP A 364 20.61 19.88 -18.65
N LEU A 365 19.64 19.08 -19.12
CA LEU A 365 18.28 19.06 -18.59
C LEU A 365 18.22 18.32 -17.25
N ALA A 366 18.96 17.22 -17.10
CA ALA A 366 19.13 16.55 -15.82
C ALA A 366 19.69 17.52 -14.76
N ARG A 367 20.72 18.31 -15.10
CA ARG A 367 21.27 19.34 -14.21
C ARG A 367 20.27 20.42 -13.85
N ASP A 368 19.40 20.87 -14.79
CA ASP A 368 18.34 21.85 -14.50
C ASP A 368 17.34 21.28 -13.49
N ILE A 369 16.91 20.02 -13.68
CA ILE A 369 15.99 19.35 -12.76
C ILE A 369 16.62 19.21 -11.36
N ILE A 370 17.88 18.79 -11.27
CA ILE A 370 18.63 18.69 -10.01
C ILE A 370 18.71 20.06 -9.32
N ALA A 371 19.08 21.11 -10.06
CA ALA A 371 19.19 22.46 -9.51
C ALA A 371 17.86 22.97 -8.93
N ARG A 372 16.74 22.65 -9.57
CA ARG A 372 15.39 23.00 -9.07
C ARG A 372 15.06 22.26 -7.77
N HIS A 373 15.43 20.98 -7.63
CA HIS A 373 15.24 20.25 -6.38
C HIS A 373 16.11 20.79 -5.25
N LEU A 374 17.38 21.13 -5.55
CA LEU A 374 18.28 21.76 -4.57
C LEU A 374 17.79 23.15 -4.11
N ALA A 375 17.04 23.87 -4.94
CA ALA A 375 16.46 25.16 -4.62
C ALA A 375 15.12 25.07 -3.87
N SER A 376 14.61 23.86 -3.59
CA SER A 376 13.37 23.66 -2.84
C SER A 376 13.50 24.16 -1.39
N PRO A 377 12.40 24.53 -0.71
CA PRO A 377 12.42 24.93 0.70
C PRO A 377 12.60 23.77 1.68
N SER A 378 12.68 22.53 1.19
CA SER A 378 12.88 21.34 2.03
C SER A 378 14.16 21.44 2.86
N MET A 379 14.13 20.98 4.10
CA MET A 379 15.30 20.98 5.00
C MET A 379 16.47 20.18 4.43
N LEU A 380 16.18 19.06 3.78
CA LEU A 380 17.17 18.18 3.15
C LEU A 380 16.78 17.95 1.68
N CYS A 381 17.79 17.90 0.82
CA CYS A 381 17.66 17.39 -0.55
C CYS A 381 18.63 16.23 -0.72
N ILE A 382 18.10 15.03 -0.98
CA ILE A 382 18.88 13.81 -1.13
C ILE A 382 18.70 13.32 -2.56
N LEU A 383 19.79 13.15 -3.27
CA LEU A 383 19.82 12.81 -4.69
C LEU A 383 20.64 11.54 -4.91
N SER A 384 20.14 10.64 -5.75
CA SER A 384 20.85 9.40 -6.08
C SER A 384 22.12 9.71 -6.92
N VAL A 385 23.13 8.85 -6.82
CA VAL A 385 24.32 8.95 -7.67
C VAL A 385 23.94 8.80 -9.14
N GLN A 386 22.97 7.96 -9.45
CA GLN A 386 22.47 7.76 -10.81
C GLN A 386 21.86 9.05 -11.38
N ASP A 387 21.13 9.81 -10.58
CA ASP A 387 20.55 11.08 -11.02
C ASP A 387 21.64 12.13 -11.28
N TRP A 388 22.69 12.20 -10.44
CA TRP A 388 23.85 13.06 -10.65
C TRP A 388 24.60 12.74 -11.94
N LEU A 389 24.70 11.47 -12.29
CA LEU A 389 25.39 11.00 -13.48
C LEU A 389 24.50 10.97 -14.73
N ALA A 390 23.21 11.27 -14.60
CA ALA A 390 22.19 11.17 -15.65
C ALA A 390 22.15 9.75 -16.29
N MET A 391 22.22 8.72 -15.42
CA MET A 391 22.23 7.30 -15.81
C MET A 391 20.82 6.67 -15.72
#